data_91b8e978eef040a393555c0211f6235c
#
_entry.id   91b8e978eef040a393555c0211f6235c
#
_cell.length_a   1.000
_cell.length_b   1.000
_cell.length_c   1.000
_cell.angle_alpha   90.00
_cell.angle_beta   90.00
_cell.angle_gamma   90.00
#
_symmetry.space_group_name_H-M   'P 1'
#
loop_
_entity.id
_entity.type
_entity.pdbx_description
1 polymer ?
#
loop_
_entity_poly.entity_id
_entity_poly.type
_entity_poly.pdbx_seq_one_letter_code
_entity_poly.pdbx_strand_id
1 'polypeptide(L)'
;MILSFAITGVSAQKIEWKYSTPNNYWETEKNIKWSDTPENSSKIIPISENKAQYIDGLGGTFNELGWDALCTLPEEKKNEILFNLFSPKESNYTYCRMPIGASDFAMNFYSLNDVVDDFDMINFSIDRDRHILMRYIKEAQKIHPGLKIWASPWCPPAWMKTNNHYASEYDNSPVNHNGLPQKRALELPTTGFKMQPGYLDAYALYFTKFVQAYEKEGIKIEAVNIQNEPCSTQK
;
A
#
# COMPACT_ATOMS: atom_id res chain seq x y z
N MET A 1 -65.50 0.80 7.98
CA MET A 1 -64.12 0.36 8.32
C MET A 1 -63.24 0.68 7.12
N ILE A 2 -62.55 1.81 7.16
CA ILE A 2 -61.72 2.29 6.04
C ILE A 2 -60.32 1.75 6.29
N LEU A 3 -59.86 0.80 5.44
CA LEU A 3 -58.46 0.35 5.44
C LEU A 3 -57.62 1.41 4.72
N SER A 4 -56.80 2.12 5.48
CA SER A 4 -55.78 3.01 4.94
C SER A 4 -54.55 2.17 4.61
N PHE A 5 -54.25 1.98 3.34
CA PHE A 5 -52.98 1.45 2.89
C PHE A 5 -51.93 2.56 2.95
N ALA A 6 -51.00 2.45 3.89
CA ALA A 6 -49.79 3.26 3.84
C ALA A 6 -48.90 2.73 2.71
N ILE A 7 -48.83 3.49 1.59
CA ILE A 7 -47.81 3.27 0.57
C ILE A 7 -46.49 3.75 1.16
N THR A 8 -45.68 2.81 1.65
CA THR A 8 -44.26 3.12 1.94
C THR A 8 -43.62 3.40 0.62
N GLY A 9 -43.30 4.67 0.39
CA GLY A 9 -42.60 5.10 -0.81
C GLY A 9 -41.25 4.38 -0.89
N VAL A 10 -41.08 3.57 -1.92
CA VAL A 10 -39.78 3.05 -2.30
C VAL A 10 -38.95 4.26 -2.72
N SER A 11 -38.01 4.63 -1.88
CA SER A 11 -37.01 5.63 -2.26
C SER A 11 -36.26 5.08 -3.46
N ALA A 12 -36.45 5.68 -4.64
CA ALA A 12 -35.70 5.30 -5.82
C ALA A 12 -34.21 5.48 -5.54
N GLN A 13 -33.45 4.40 -5.57
CA GLN A 13 -32.01 4.45 -5.42
C GLN A 13 -31.45 5.28 -6.58
N LYS A 14 -30.75 6.36 -6.24
CA LYS A 14 -30.03 7.17 -7.21
C LYS A 14 -28.77 6.42 -7.63
N ILE A 15 -28.71 6.03 -8.91
CA ILE A 15 -27.50 5.47 -9.50
C ILE A 15 -26.70 6.61 -10.11
N GLU A 16 -25.45 6.70 -9.74
CA GLU A 16 -24.46 7.54 -10.39
C GLU A 16 -23.45 6.61 -11.07
N TRP A 17 -23.33 6.73 -12.39
CA TRP A 17 -22.37 5.96 -13.17
C TRP A 17 -21.27 6.87 -13.68
N LYS A 18 -20.06 6.64 -13.18
CA LYS A 18 -18.84 7.30 -13.65
C LYS A 18 -18.01 6.32 -14.48
N TYR A 19 -17.48 6.82 -15.58
CA TYR A 19 -16.64 6.02 -16.48
C TYR A 19 -15.45 6.83 -17.00
N SER A 20 -14.43 6.11 -17.48
CA SER A 20 -13.28 6.70 -18.16
C SER A 20 -13.04 6.00 -19.48
N THR A 21 -12.67 6.76 -20.49
CA THR A 21 -12.21 6.28 -21.78
C THR A 21 -10.78 6.76 -22.03
N PRO A 22 -10.06 6.26 -23.04
CA PRO A 22 -8.72 6.75 -23.36
C PRO A 22 -8.60 8.26 -23.55
N ASN A 23 -9.69 8.92 -23.95
CA ASN A 23 -9.69 10.36 -24.26
C ASN A 23 -10.45 11.22 -23.24
N ASN A 24 -11.30 10.62 -22.39
CA ASN A 24 -12.12 11.33 -21.43
C ASN A 24 -12.09 10.59 -20.08
N TYR A 25 -11.72 11.29 -19.01
CA TYR A 25 -11.63 10.73 -17.67
C TYR A 25 -12.73 11.26 -16.77
N TRP A 26 -13.24 10.42 -15.86
CA TRP A 26 -14.22 10.76 -14.82
C TRP A 26 -15.53 11.36 -15.36
N GLU A 27 -15.96 10.92 -16.55
CA GLU A 27 -17.25 11.32 -17.11
C GLU A 27 -18.40 10.71 -16.30
N THR A 28 -19.50 11.45 -16.23
CA THR A 28 -20.72 10.97 -15.58
C THR A 28 -21.77 10.67 -16.66
N GLU A 29 -22.26 9.44 -16.70
CA GLU A 29 -23.39 9.07 -17.59
C GLU A 29 -24.67 9.73 -17.08
N LYS A 30 -25.26 10.56 -17.94
CA LYS A 30 -26.47 11.33 -17.64
C LYS A 30 -27.77 10.64 -18.06
N ASN A 31 -27.67 9.62 -18.92
CA ASN A 31 -28.82 8.99 -19.56
C ASN A 31 -29.08 7.57 -19.04
N ILE A 32 -28.97 7.36 -17.72
CA ILE A 32 -29.30 6.08 -17.11
C ILE A 32 -30.83 5.89 -17.17
N LYS A 33 -31.24 4.80 -17.80
CA LYS A 33 -32.67 4.41 -17.86
C LYS A 33 -32.90 3.14 -17.10
N TRP A 34 -33.95 3.11 -16.31
CA TRP A 34 -34.47 1.88 -15.69
C TRP A 34 -35.33 1.13 -16.70
N SER A 35 -35.19 -0.18 -16.72
CA SER A 35 -36.06 -1.08 -17.49
C SER A 35 -36.38 -2.29 -16.65
N ASP A 36 -37.66 -2.65 -16.63
CA ASP A 36 -38.13 -3.87 -15.93
C ASP A 36 -37.89 -5.13 -16.77
N THR A 37 -37.52 -4.96 -18.02
CA THR A 37 -37.22 -6.06 -18.94
C THR A 37 -35.73 -6.08 -19.26
N PRO A 38 -35.00 -7.15 -18.89
CA PRO A 38 -33.61 -7.28 -19.28
C PRO A 38 -33.49 -7.43 -20.79
N GLU A 39 -32.65 -6.62 -21.40
CA GLU A 39 -32.29 -6.83 -22.81
C GLU A 39 -31.49 -8.13 -22.92
N ASN A 40 -31.78 -8.91 -23.97
CA ASN A 40 -31.02 -10.13 -24.27
C ASN A 40 -29.67 -9.72 -24.90
N SER A 41 -28.74 -9.32 -24.03
CA SER A 41 -27.44 -8.78 -24.41
C SER A 41 -26.32 -9.55 -23.72
N SER A 42 -25.29 -9.90 -24.47
CA SER A 42 -24.04 -10.46 -23.92
C SER A 42 -23.25 -9.49 -22.99
N LYS A 43 -23.75 -8.26 -22.84
CA LYS A 43 -23.16 -7.20 -22.01
C LYS A 43 -23.85 -7.03 -20.65
N ILE A 44 -24.76 -7.93 -20.27
CA ILE A 44 -25.42 -7.87 -18.95
C ILE A 44 -24.43 -8.29 -17.88
N ILE A 45 -24.26 -7.44 -16.88
CA ILE A 45 -23.51 -7.77 -15.66
C ILE A 45 -24.56 -8.10 -14.58
N PRO A 46 -24.78 -9.39 -14.24
CA PRO A 46 -25.71 -9.75 -13.20
C PRO A 46 -25.11 -9.42 -11.84
N ILE A 47 -25.86 -8.73 -10.99
CA ILE A 47 -25.55 -8.57 -9.58
C ILE A 47 -26.34 -9.63 -8.82
N SER A 48 -25.64 -10.62 -8.27
CA SER A 48 -26.26 -11.69 -7.49
C SER A 48 -26.28 -11.32 -6.00
N GLU A 49 -27.19 -11.95 -5.26
CA GLU A 49 -27.23 -11.86 -3.79
C GLU A 49 -26.11 -12.67 -3.12
N ASN A 50 -25.39 -13.48 -3.88
CA ASN A 50 -24.27 -14.27 -3.38
C ASN A 50 -23.12 -13.37 -2.99
N LYS A 51 -22.77 -13.36 -1.72
CA LYS A 51 -21.64 -12.62 -1.18
C LYS A 51 -20.38 -13.47 -1.30
N ALA A 52 -19.34 -12.93 -1.93
CA ALA A 52 -18.07 -13.61 -2.07
C ALA A 52 -17.17 -13.36 -0.85
N GLN A 53 -16.87 -12.09 -0.56
CA GLN A 53 -15.97 -11.70 0.53
C GLN A 53 -16.40 -10.37 1.15
N TYR A 54 -15.89 -10.11 2.34
CA TYR A 54 -15.97 -8.80 2.98
C TYR A 54 -14.74 -7.97 2.63
N ILE A 55 -14.93 -6.71 2.25
CA ILE A 55 -13.83 -5.77 1.97
C ILE A 55 -13.65 -4.90 3.21
N ASP A 56 -12.50 -5.05 3.90
CA ASP A 56 -12.20 -4.33 5.13
C ASP A 56 -11.91 -2.84 4.93
N GLY A 57 -11.49 -2.45 3.74
CA GLY A 57 -11.19 -1.07 3.41
C GLY A 57 -10.51 -0.92 2.05
N LEU A 58 -10.35 0.31 1.63
CA LEU A 58 -9.63 0.70 0.41
C LEU A 58 -8.57 1.74 0.78
N GLY A 59 -7.51 1.82 -0.01
CA GLY A 59 -6.46 2.80 0.23
C GLY A 59 -5.33 2.75 -0.77
N GLY A 60 -4.30 3.52 -0.49
CA GLY A 60 -3.05 3.58 -1.24
C GLY A 60 -1.85 3.11 -0.43
N THR A 61 -0.66 3.37 -0.95
CA THR A 61 0.61 3.03 -0.29
C THR A 61 1.36 4.28 0.10
N PHE A 62 1.70 4.42 1.38
CA PHE A 62 2.65 5.42 1.85
C PHE A 62 4.04 5.11 1.31
N ASN A 63 4.76 6.13 0.87
CA ASN A 63 6.13 5.99 0.38
C ASN A 63 6.91 7.30 0.52
N GLU A 64 8.25 7.23 0.45
CA GLU A 64 9.13 8.39 0.66
C GLU A 64 8.97 9.45 -0.42
N LEU A 65 9.04 9.05 -1.71
CA LEU A 65 8.96 9.98 -2.84
C LEU A 65 7.61 10.70 -2.90
N GLY A 66 6.52 10.01 -2.55
CA GLY A 66 5.20 10.63 -2.46
C GLY A 66 5.12 11.70 -1.38
N TRP A 67 5.72 11.45 -0.21
CA TRP A 67 5.81 12.46 0.84
C TRP A 67 6.69 13.63 0.46
N ASP A 68 7.87 13.36 -0.13
CA ASP A 68 8.77 14.39 -0.62
C ASP A 68 8.09 15.30 -1.65
N ALA A 69 7.42 14.69 -2.63
CA ALA A 69 6.64 15.43 -3.62
C ALA A 69 5.55 16.31 -2.98
N LEU A 70 4.81 15.81 -1.99
CA LEU A 70 3.83 16.60 -1.25
C LEU A 70 4.48 17.77 -0.50
N CYS A 71 5.69 17.59 0.02
CA CYS A 71 6.42 18.64 0.73
C CYS A 71 6.95 19.76 -0.20
N THR A 72 7.01 19.54 -1.52
CA THR A 72 7.33 20.63 -2.48
C THR A 72 6.18 21.59 -2.74
N LEU A 73 4.97 21.21 -2.36
CA LEU A 73 3.77 22.01 -2.57
C LEU A 73 3.57 23.06 -1.47
N PRO A 74 2.88 24.18 -1.76
CA PRO A 74 2.37 25.06 -0.72
C PRO A 74 1.53 24.26 0.30
N GLU A 75 1.64 24.63 1.57
CA GLU A 75 1.01 23.93 2.69
C GLU A 75 -0.50 23.73 2.49
N GLU A 76 -1.19 24.75 1.95
CA GLU A 76 -2.61 24.69 1.62
C GLU A 76 -2.91 23.55 0.62
N LYS A 77 -2.10 23.42 -0.44
CA LYS A 77 -2.29 22.38 -1.47
C LYS A 77 -1.96 20.98 -0.96
N LYS A 78 -0.92 20.85 -0.17
CA LYS A 78 -0.60 19.60 0.52
C LYS A 78 -1.77 19.15 1.39
N ASN A 79 -2.31 20.05 2.21
CA ASN A 79 -3.43 19.77 3.09
C ASN A 79 -4.72 19.43 2.32
N GLU A 80 -4.99 20.11 1.20
CA GLU A 80 -6.10 19.79 0.30
C GLU A 80 -5.98 18.37 -0.24
N ILE A 81 -4.80 17.96 -0.72
CA ILE A 81 -4.56 16.60 -1.23
C ILE A 81 -4.75 15.56 -0.14
N LEU A 82 -4.16 15.78 1.03
CA LEU A 82 -4.33 14.88 2.16
C LEU A 82 -5.79 14.75 2.58
N PHE A 83 -6.52 15.87 2.63
CA PHE A 83 -7.95 15.85 2.91
C PHE A 83 -8.73 15.06 1.87
N ASN A 84 -8.46 15.27 0.58
CA ASN A 84 -9.14 14.55 -0.51
C ASN A 84 -8.87 13.04 -0.48
N LEU A 85 -7.70 12.60 -0.01
CA LEU A 85 -7.38 11.18 0.12
C LEU A 85 -8.04 10.53 1.34
N PHE A 86 -7.96 11.17 2.50
CA PHE A 86 -8.27 10.52 3.77
C PHE A 86 -9.59 10.93 4.42
N SER A 87 -10.22 12.04 3.99
CA SER A 87 -11.49 12.47 4.55
C SER A 87 -12.63 11.48 4.23
N PRO A 88 -13.47 11.13 5.22
CA PRO A 88 -14.69 10.33 4.98
C PRO A 88 -15.67 10.96 3.99
N LYS A 89 -15.52 12.24 3.67
CA LYS A 89 -16.36 12.96 2.70
C LYS A 89 -15.84 12.91 1.28
N GLU A 90 -14.61 12.44 1.08
CA GLU A 90 -13.91 12.40 -0.20
C GLU A 90 -13.52 10.95 -0.56
N SER A 91 -12.27 10.67 -0.94
CA SER A 91 -11.84 9.32 -1.33
C SER A 91 -11.89 8.29 -0.19
N ASN A 92 -11.88 8.75 1.06
CA ASN A 92 -12.06 7.94 2.25
C ASN A 92 -11.16 6.70 2.31
N TYR A 93 -9.85 6.92 2.18
CA TYR A 93 -8.89 5.84 2.36
C TYR A 93 -8.90 5.37 3.82
N THR A 94 -9.24 4.10 4.02
CA THR A 94 -9.46 3.49 5.33
C THR A 94 -8.47 2.39 5.66
N TYR A 95 -7.80 1.82 4.65
CA TYR A 95 -6.85 0.72 4.82
C TYR A 95 -5.68 0.89 3.86
N CYS A 96 -4.58 1.44 4.35
CA CYS A 96 -3.40 1.76 3.57
C CYS A 96 -2.26 0.78 3.81
N ARG A 97 -1.33 0.74 2.86
CA ARG A 97 -0.09 -0.03 2.92
C ARG A 97 1.10 0.88 3.23
N MET A 98 2.14 0.31 3.81
CA MET A 98 3.44 0.96 3.91
C MET A 98 4.59 -0.03 3.66
N PRO A 99 5.77 0.42 3.23
CA PRO A 99 6.94 -0.44 3.13
C PRO A 99 7.59 -0.67 4.50
N ILE A 100 8.31 -1.78 4.65
CA ILE A 100 9.26 -2.05 5.74
C ILE A 100 10.67 -1.93 5.15
N GLY A 101 11.35 -0.83 5.42
CA GLY A 101 12.56 -0.43 4.71
C GLY A 101 12.26 0.19 3.34
N ALA A 102 13.23 0.18 2.46
CA ALA A 102 13.09 0.76 1.12
C ALA A 102 12.02 0.03 0.28
N SER A 103 11.39 0.77 -0.63
CA SER A 103 10.50 0.30 -1.69
C SER A 103 10.93 0.90 -3.02
N ASP A 104 10.21 0.61 -4.12
CA ASP A 104 10.45 1.20 -5.44
C ASP A 104 10.33 2.74 -5.43
N PHE A 105 9.63 3.29 -4.45
CA PHE A 105 9.45 4.73 -4.24
C PHE A 105 10.22 5.24 -3.03
N ALA A 106 11.33 4.60 -2.66
CA ALA A 106 12.28 5.13 -1.69
C ALA A 106 13.32 6.02 -2.35
N MET A 107 13.87 6.97 -1.61
CA MET A 107 14.93 7.86 -2.10
C MET A 107 16.24 7.10 -2.38
N ASN A 108 16.48 6.02 -1.65
CA ASN A 108 17.60 5.10 -1.85
C ASN A 108 17.38 3.79 -1.09
N PHE A 109 18.22 2.79 -1.36
CA PHE A 109 18.15 1.50 -0.67
C PHE A 109 18.50 1.66 0.81
N TYR A 110 17.71 1.03 1.67
CA TYR A 110 17.96 0.91 3.10
C TYR A 110 17.12 -0.22 3.70
N SER A 111 17.56 -0.73 4.83
CA SER A 111 16.73 -1.52 5.74
C SER A 111 16.71 -0.87 7.13
N LEU A 112 15.91 -1.42 8.03
CA LEU A 112 15.87 -0.95 9.42
C LEU A 112 16.98 -1.54 10.28
N ASN A 113 17.83 -2.39 9.68
CA ASN A 113 19.07 -2.89 10.27
C ASN A 113 20.06 -3.30 9.20
N ASP A 114 20.99 -2.41 8.84
CA ASP A 114 22.01 -2.65 7.83
C ASP A 114 23.35 -3.13 8.43
N VAL A 115 23.41 -3.38 9.76
CA VAL A 115 24.60 -3.89 10.41
C VAL A 115 24.71 -5.40 10.15
N VAL A 116 25.83 -5.80 9.51
CA VAL A 116 26.08 -7.20 9.14
C VAL A 116 26.15 -8.10 10.38
N ASP A 117 25.50 -9.26 10.30
CA ASP A 117 25.49 -10.29 11.33
C ASP A 117 24.91 -9.84 12.69
N ASP A 118 24.13 -8.77 12.72
CA ASP A 118 23.40 -8.34 13.92
C ASP A 118 22.11 -9.18 14.10
N PHE A 119 22.28 -10.45 14.40
CA PHE A 119 21.19 -11.42 14.58
C PHE A 119 20.23 -11.05 15.73
N ASP A 120 20.73 -10.37 16.75
CA ASP A 120 19.93 -9.91 17.90
C ASP A 120 19.23 -8.58 17.63
N MET A 121 19.39 -8.00 16.43
CA MET A 121 18.77 -6.72 16.04
C MET A 121 19.07 -5.59 17.04
N ILE A 122 20.30 -5.52 17.56
CA ILE A 122 20.71 -4.48 18.52
C ILE A 122 20.70 -3.11 17.85
N ASN A 123 21.11 -3.06 16.58
CA ASN A 123 21.21 -1.84 15.79
C ASN A 123 19.94 -1.55 14.95
N PHE A 124 18.85 -2.26 15.23
CA PHE A 124 17.56 -1.98 14.57
C PHE A 124 17.10 -0.56 14.88
N SER A 125 16.76 0.21 13.84
CA SER A 125 16.29 1.60 14.00
C SER A 125 15.24 1.96 12.97
N ILE A 126 14.23 2.73 13.43
CA ILE A 126 13.21 3.37 12.62
C ILE A 126 13.44 4.88 12.46
N ASP A 127 14.63 5.37 12.79
CA ASP A 127 14.92 6.81 12.81
C ASP A 127 14.68 7.46 11.46
N ARG A 128 15.05 6.80 10.36
CA ARG A 128 14.76 7.28 9.02
C ARG A 128 13.25 7.44 8.78
N ASP A 129 12.47 6.45 9.14
CA ASP A 129 11.02 6.44 8.93
C ASP A 129 10.35 7.57 9.74
N ARG A 130 10.86 7.90 10.94
CA ARG A 130 10.37 9.02 11.75
C ARG A 130 10.40 10.35 11.02
N HIS A 131 11.36 10.53 10.12
CA HIS A 131 11.56 11.78 9.40
C HIS A 131 10.71 11.88 8.12
N ILE A 132 10.27 10.78 7.56
CA ILE A 132 9.57 10.75 6.27
C ILE A 132 8.24 9.99 6.37
N LEU A 133 8.26 8.66 6.39
CA LEU A 133 7.05 7.83 6.33
C LEU A 133 6.08 8.08 7.48
N MET A 134 6.59 8.17 8.71
CA MET A 134 5.73 8.41 9.87
C MET A 134 5.10 9.79 9.87
N ARG A 135 5.75 10.81 9.30
CA ARG A 135 5.15 12.13 9.11
C ARG A 135 3.95 12.04 8.19
N TYR A 136 4.10 11.37 7.05
CA TYR A 136 3.00 11.17 6.11
C TYR A 136 1.83 10.44 6.77
N ILE A 137 2.10 9.32 7.46
CA ILE A 137 1.08 8.54 8.17
C ILE A 137 0.38 9.37 9.24
N LYS A 138 1.13 10.11 10.06
CA LYS A 138 0.56 10.94 11.14
C LYS A 138 -0.31 12.07 10.60
N GLU A 139 0.04 12.68 9.47
CA GLU A 139 -0.84 13.67 8.82
C GLU A 139 -2.13 13.02 8.31
N ALA A 140 -2.05 11.82 7.72
CA ALA A 140 -3.23 11.07 7.31
C ALA A 140 -4.12 10.70 8.52
N GLN A 141 -3.53 10.25 9.63
CA GLN A 141 -4.25 9.90 10.86
C GLN A 141 -4.94 11.09 11.53
N LYS A 142 -4.44 12.32 11.37
CA LYS A 142 -5.16 13.51 11.85
C LYS A 142 -6.50 13.70 11.15
N ILE A 143 -6.58 13.31 9.88
CA ILE A 143 -7.81 13.42 9.06
C ILE A 143 -8.69 12.20 9.26
N HIS A 144 -8.09 11.00 9.33
CA HIS A 144 -8.77 9.72 9.53
C HIS A 144 -8.15 8.95 10.71
N PRO A 145 -8.57 9.22 11.97
CA PRO A 145 -7.98 8.56 13.15
C PRO A 145 -8.11 7.03 13.18
N GLY A 146 -9.11 6.47 12.48
CA GLY A 146 -9.33 5.02 12.35
C GLY A 146 -8.59 4.37 11.18
N LEU A 147 -7.65 5.06 10.54
CA LEU A 147 -6.89 4.54 9.40
C LEU A 147 -6.12 3.28 9.79
N LYS A 148 -6.43 2.18 9.11
CA LYS A 148 -5.73 0.90 9.26
C LYS A 148 -4.50 0.87 8.36
N ILE A 149 -3.44 0.22 8.82
CA ILE A 149 -2.17 0.14 8.10
C ILE A 149 -1.67 -1.29 8.12
N TRP A 150 -1.29 -1.79 6.95
CA TRP A 150 -0.53 -3.02 6.81
C TRP A 150 0.81 -2.75 6.14
N ALA A 151 1.78 -3.61 6.36
CA ALA A 151 3.14 -3.38 5.93
C ALA A 151 3.75 -4.57 5.20
N SER A 152 4.71 -4.31 4.31
CA SER A 152 5.49 -5.37 3.66
C SER A 152 6.89 -4.88 3.29
N PRO A 153 7.93 -5.73 3.39
CA PRO A 153 9.24 -5.43 2.86
C PRO A 153 9.29 -5.69 1.36
N TRP A 154 10.12 -4.93 0.64
CA TRP A 154 10.56 -5.23 -0.72
C TRP A 154 11.82 -6.10 -0.71
N CYS A 155 12.65 -5.92 0.32
CA CYS A 155 13.90 -6.65 0.48
C CYS A 155 14.16 -6.89 1.97
N PRO A 156 14.62 -8.07 2.38
CA PRO A 156 15.22 -8.23 3.70
C PRO A 156 16.50 -7.40 3.81
N PRO A 157 17.03 -7.15 5.02
CA PRO A 157 18.35 -6.54 5.17
C PRO A 157 19.37 -7.19 4.24
N ALA A 158 20.16 -6.39 3.53
CA ALA A 158 21.04 -6.88 2.46
C ALA A 158 22.01 -7.98 2.93
N TRP A 159 22.46 -7.91 4.18
CA TRP A 159 23.34 -8.92 4.79
C TRP A 159 22.68 -10.28 4.99
N MET A 160 21.33 -10.34 5.00
CA MET A 160 20.58 -11.59 5.03
C MET A 160 20.41 -12.24 3.65
N LYS A 161 20.91 -11.62 2.59
CA LYS A 161 20.87 -12.16 1.21
C LYS A 161 22.20 -12.74 0.80
N THR A 162 22.17 -13.77 -0.05
CA THR A 162 23.36 -14.45 -0.56
C THR A 162 24.25 -13.55 -1.41
N ASN A 163 23.65 -12.53 -2.07
CA ASN A 163 24.37 -11.52 -2.83
C ASN A 163 24.76 -10.28 -2.00
N ASN A 164 24.38 -10.20 -0.73
CA ASN A 164 24.61 -9.05 0.16
C ASN A 164 24.26 -7.70 -0.49
N HIS A 165 23.16 -7.64 -1.26
CA HIS A 165 22.71 -6.43 -1.94
C HIS A 165 21.18 -6.32 -1.93
N TYR A 166 20.65 -5.09 -1.93
CA TYR A 166 19.21 -4.86 -2.00
C TYR A 166 18.61 -5.50 -3.26
N ALA A 167 19.13 -5.11 -4.43
CA ALA A 167 18.68 -5.65 -5.71
C ALA A 167 19.08 -7.13 -5.88
N SER A 168 18.26 -7.87 -6.61
CA SER A 168 18.48 -9.27 -6.99
C SER A 168 18.95 -9.38 -8.44
N GLU A 169 18.42 -8.56 -9.33
CA GLU A 169 18.75 -8.50 -10.75
C GLU A 169 19.74 -7.36 -11.04
N TYR A 170 20.73 -7.64 -11.89
CA TYR A 170 21.64 -6.61 -12.40
C TYR A 170 20.91 -5.71 -13.39
N ASP A 171 20.92 -4.42 -13.13
CA ASP A 171 20.44 -3.41 -14.06
C ASP A 171 21.48 -2.30 -14.21
N ASN A 172 21.96 -2.09 -15.41
CA ASN A 172 22.93 -1.06 -15.79
C ASN A 172 22.33 -0.04 -16.76
N SER A 173 21.01 0.03 -16.83
CA SER A 173 20.35 1.04 -17.67
C SER A 173 20.63 2.45 -17.14
N PRO A 174 20.64 3.46 -18.01
CA PRO A 174 20.84 4.84 -17.56
C PRO A 174 19.78 5.34 -16.57
N VAL A 175 18.61 4.69 -16.58
CA VAL A 175 17.45 5.09 -15.76
C VAL A 175 17.40 4.33 -14.43
N ASN A 176 17.81 3.04 -14.43
CA ASN A 176 17.62 2.14 -13.29
C ASN A 176 18.94 1.52 -12.80
N HIS A 177 20.06 2.22 -12.96
CA HIS A 177 21.34 1.72 -12.46
C HIS A 177 21.27 1.49 -10.95
N ASN A 178 21.22 0.21 -10.52
CA ASN A 178 20.99 -0.17 -9.14
C ASN A 178 22.27 -0.46 -8.32
N GLY A 179 23.45 -0.31 -8.93
CA GLY A 179 24.75 -0.52 -8.26
C GLY A 179 25.12 -1.97 -7.97
N LEU A 180 24.28 -2.95 -8.31
CA LEU A 180 24.60 -4.37 -8.15
C LEU A 180 25.64 -4.78 -9.20
N PRO A 181 26.82 -5.30 -8.81
CA PRO A 181 27.76 -5.88 -9.79
C PRO A 181 27.15 -7.11 -10.48
N GLN A 182 27.27 -7.21 -11.81
CA GLN A 182 26.68 -8.31 -12.58
C GLN A 182 27.02 -9.70 -12.03
N LYS A 183 28.27 -9.90 -11.56
CA LYS A 183 28.73 -11.17 -10.98
C LYS A 183 28.02 -11.55 -9.65
N ARG A 184 27.25 -10.62 -9.06
CA ARG A 184 26.48 -10.81 -7.83
C ARG A 184 24.98 -10.87 -8.09
N ALA A 185 24.55 -10.76 -9.35
CA ALA A 185 23.15 -10.97 -9.72
C ALA A 185 22.71 -12.38 -9.37
N LEU A 186 21.46 -12.53 -8.97
CA LEU A 186 20.86 -13.81 -8.61
C LEU A 186 20.18 -14.45 -9.82
N GLU A 187 20.11 -15.78 -9.83
CA GLU A 187 19.28 -16.51 -10.77
C GLU A 187 17.82 -16.44 -10.31
N LEU A 188 16.98 -15.87 -11.12
CA LEU A 188 15.59 -15.53 -10.80
C LEU A 188 14.62 -16.71 -11.08
N PRO A 189 13.45 -16.77 -10.42
CA PRO A 189 12.97 -15.82 -9.41
C PRO A 189 13.46 -16.16 -8.00
N THR A 190 14.07 -15.23 -7.30
CA THR A 190 14.45 -15.42 -5.91
C THR A 190 14.75 -14.09 -5.21
N THR A 191 14.49 -14.01 -3.92
CA THR A 191 14.97 -12.90 -3.08
C THR A 191 16.42 -13.10 -2.65
N GLY A 192 16.95 -14.32 -2.81
CA GLY A 192 18.27 -14.70 -2.34
C GLY A 192 18.43 -14.77 -0.83
N PHE A 193 17.34 -14.91 -0.08
CA PHE A 193 17.39 -15.00 1.38
C PHE A 193 18.23 -16.19 1.85
N LYS A 194 19.07 -15.97 2.85
CA LYS A 194 19.90 -17.02 3.48
C LYS A 194 19.04 -17.89 4.39
N MET A 195 18.88 -19.18 4.03
CA MET A 195 18.00 -20.12 4.73
C MET A 195 18.66 -20.87 5.90
N GLN A 196 19.90 -20.50 6.26
CA GLN A 196 20.60 -21.13 7.38
C GLN A 196 19.91 -20.77 8.73
N PRO A 197 20.00 -21.64 9.74
CA PRO A 197 19.52 -21.35 11.07
C PRO A 197 20.05 -20.00 11.58
N GLY A 198 19.23 -19.28 12.30
CA GLY A 198 19.55 -17.93 12.80
C GLY A 198 19.11 -16.80 11.88
N TYR A 199 19.19 -16.92 10.55
CA TYR A 199 18.68 -15.87 9.64
C TYR A 199 17.16 -15.77 9.67
N LEU A 200 16.44 -16.88 9.71
CA LEU A 200 14.99 -16.87 9.84
C LEU A 200 14.54 -16.29 11.18
N ASP A 201 15.20 -16.66 12.27
CA ASP A 201 14.89 -16.13 13.60
C ASP A 201 15.18 -14.63 13.68
N ALA A 202 16.32 -14.19 13.15
CA ALA A 202 16.66 -12.78 13.07
C ALA A 202 15.66 -12.00 12.21
N TYR A 203 15.20 -12.56 11.09
CA TYR A 203 14.22 -11.90 10.26
C TYR A 203 12.83 -11.86 10.93
N ALA A 204 12.44 -12.88 11.66
CA ALA A 204 11.24 -12.85 12.49
C ALA A 204 11.34 -11.78 13.59
N LEU A 205 12.51 -11.64 14.23
CA LEU A 205 12.78 -10.59 15.19
C LEU A 205 12.73 -9.19 14.56
N TYR A 206 13.24 -9.03 13.35
CA TYR A 206 13.17 -7.79 12.58
C TYR A 206 11.72 -7.31 12.42
N PHE A 207 10.80 -8.18 12.01
CA PHE A 207 9.37 -7.85 11.93
C PHE A 207 8.77 -7.52 13.30
N THR A 208 9.14 -8.29 14.32
CA THR A 208 8.66 -8.04 15.68
C THR A 208 9.06 -6.67 16.18
N LYS A 209 10.34 -6.30 16.01
CA LYS A 209 10.85 -4.97 16.38
C LYS A 209 10.20 -3.86 15.57
N PHE A 210 9.96 -4.08 14.28
CA PHE A 210 9.25 -3.13 13.43
C PHE A 210 7.84 -2.81 13.98
N VAL A 211 7.01 -3.84 14.19
CA VAL A 211 5.66 -3.66 14.73
C VAL A 211 5.68 -2.95 16.08
N GLN A 212 6.54 -3.40 17.01
CA GLN A 212 6.66 -2.79 18.34
C GLN A 212 7.16 -1.34 18.29
N ALA A 213 8.08 -1.02 17.39
CA ALA A 213 8.63 0.33 17.27
C ALA A 213 7.57 1.30 16.70
N TYR A 214 6.81 0.88 15.70
CA TYR A 214 5.71 1.68 15.14
C TYR A 214 4.56 1.87 16.15
N GLU A 215 4.22 0.84 16.90
CA GLU A 215 3.20 0.93 17.95
C GLU A 215 3.60 1.94 19.04
N LYS A 216 4.86 1.99 19.45
CA LYS A 216 5.38 3.01 20.38
C LYS A 216 5.27 4.43 19.84
N GLU A 217 5.28 4.60 18.53
CA GLU A 217 5.07 5.88 17.86
C GLU A 217 3.57 6.23 17.66
N GLY A 218 2.66 5.37 18.13
CA GLY A 218 1.22 5.55 17.99
C GLY A 218 0.67 5.11 16.63
N ILE A 219 1.43 4.32 15.87
CA ILE A 219 1.02 3.77 14.58
C ILE A 219 0.85 2.27 14.71
N LYS A 220 -0.40 1.82 14.77
CA LYS A 220 -0.72 0.39 14.84
C LYS A 220 -0.59 -0.26 13.47
N ILE A 221 0.17 -1.34 13.38
CA ILE A 221 0.29 -2.18 12.20
C ILE A 221 -0.68 -3.36 12.33
N GLU A 222 -1.72 -3.40 11.49
CA GLU A 222 -2.78 -4.41 11.55
C GLU A 222 -2.34 -5.76 10.97
N ALA A 223 -1.48 -5.74 9.96
CA ALA A 223 -0.99 -6.94 9.31
C ALA A 223 0.39 -6.73 8.68
N VAL A 224 1.13 -7.81 8.51
CA VAL A 224 2.41 -7.84 7.79
C VAL A 224 2.34 -8.89 6.70
N ASN A 225 2.69 -8.52 5.47
CA ASN A 225 3.05 -9.45 4.43
C ASN A 225 4.57 -9.66 4.47
N ILE A 226 5.02 -10.88 4.41
CA ILE A 226 6.45 -11.22 4.57
C ILE A 226 7.33 -10.82 3.39
N GLN A 227 6.76 -10.59 2.21
CA GLN A 227 7.49 -10.21 1.00
C GLN A 227 6.57 -9.53 -0.01
N ASN A 228 6.96 -8.37 -0.51
CA ASN A 228 6.39 -7.80 -1.72
C ASN A 228 6.80 -8.65 -2.93
N GLU A 229 5.84 -9.00 -3.78
CA GLU A 229 6.08 -9.69 -5.05
C GLU A 229 7.11 -10.83 -4.97
N PRO A 230 6.83 -11.92 -4.23
CA PRO A 230 7.85 -12.95 -3.93
C PRO A 230 8.41 -13.66 -5.15
N CYS A 231 7.72 -13.59 -6.29
CA CYS A 231 8.15 -14.17 -7.57
C CYS A 231 8.68 -13.13 -8.58
N SER A 232 8.72 -11.85 -8.18
CA SER A 232 9.25 -10.78 -9.01
C SER A 232 10.73 -10.52 -8.74
N THR A 233 11.37 -9.87 -9.69
CA THR A 233 12.76 -9.43 -9.56
C THR A 233 12.80 -8.08 -8.85
N GLN A 234 13.75 -7.93 -7.95
CA GLN A 234 14.07 -6.61 -7.37
C GLN A 234 15.23 -6.01 -8.14
N LYS A 235 14.93 -4.98 -8.91
CA LYS A 235 15.90 -4.24 -9.71
C LYS A 235 16.53 -3.11 -8.92
#